data_a908793aaaeccb9ff06cdd2a0d6ff49f
#
_entry.id   a908793aaaeccb9ff06cdd2a0d6ff49f
#
_cell.length_a   1.000
_cell.length_b   1.000
_cell.length_c   1.000
_cell.angle_alpha   90.00
_cell.angle_beta   90.00
_cell.angle_gamma   90.00
#
_symmetry.space_group_name_H-M   'P 1'
#
loop_
_entity.id
_entity.type
_entity.pdbx_description
1 polymer ?
#
loop_
_entity_poly.entity_id
_entity_poly.type
_entity_poly.pdbx_seq_one_letter_code
_entity_poly.pdbx_strand_id
1 'polypeptide(L)'
;MIGVSGKKRPKRCAEPIIHDSSLTVLKSYFKMNLRHIGYACINTRLGITTNRTFRLARLSEEAVFQTAEANFAALKQILEWNIENGIRLFRVGSSIIPYASHERFAYDWPSRLAEPIAEIRDMVRTHGLRLSMHPGQYTVLNSPDPKTVAASVRELEWQGKLISELDPAEGVMVLHIGGAYGDKPAA
;
A
#
# COMPACT_ATOMS: atom_id res chain seq x y z
N MET A 1 -29.28 -54.74 -47.92
CA MET A 1 -29.12 -53.31 -48.26
C MET A 1 -29.17 -52.50 -46.96
N ILE A 2 -28.02 -51.97 -46.49
CA ILE A 2 -27.88 -51.31 -45.25
C ILE A 2 -27.79 -49.82 -45.55
N GLY A 3 -28.80 -49.03 -45.03
CA GLY A 3 -28.89 -47.59 -45.27
C GLY A 3 -27.89 -46.83 -44.40
N VAL A 4 -27.05 -45.97 -45.00
CA VAL A 4 -26.07 -45.15 -44.35
C VAL A 4 -26.74 -43.84 -43.81
N SER A 5 -26.80 -43.71 -42.50
CA SER A 5 -27.29 -42.52 -41.81
C SER A 5 -26.28 -41.38 -41.93
N GLY A 6 -26.67 -40.29 -42.61
CA GLY A 6 -25.88 -39.07 -42.73
C GLY A 6 -25.81 -38.30 -41.42
N LYS A 7 -24.63 -38.22 -40.80
CA LYS A 7 -24.35 -37.33 -39.67
C LYS A 7 -24.30 -35.85 -40.12
N LYS A 8 -25.26 -35.06 -39.68
CA LYS A 8 -25.23 -33.59 -39.80
C LYS A 8 -24.06 -33.02 -38.99
N ARG A 9 -23.17 -32.25 -39.64
CA ARG A 9 -22.11 -31.47 -38.96
C ARG A 9 -22.74 -30.39 -38.11
N PRO A 10 -22.22 -30.15 -36.90
CA PRO A 10 -22.68 -29.01 -36.08
C PRO A 10 -22.33 -27.69 -36.77
N LYS A 11 -23.28 -26.75 -36.75
CA LYS A 11 -23.10 -25.38 -37.22
C LYS A 11 -22.00 -24.71 -36.36
N ARG A 12 -20.94 -24.19 -36.98
CA ARG A 12 -19.96 -23.32 -36.32
C ARG A 12 -20.70 -22.09 -35.80
N CYS A 13 -20.59 -21.82 -34.51
CA CYS A 13 -20.99 -20.53 -33.95
C CYS A 13 -20.15 -19.47 -34.65
N ALA A 14 -20.80 -18.41 -35.10
CA ALA A 14 -20.13 -17.25 -35.67
C ALA A 14 -19.22 -16.63 -34.56
N GLU A 15 -17.93 -16.49 -34.85
CA GLU A 15 -17.02 -15.75 -33.99
C GLU A 15 -17.48 -14.30 -33.95
N PRO A 16 -17.47 -13.67 -32.76
CA PRO A 16 -17.83 -12.25 -32.65
C PRO A 16 -16.80 -11.43 -33.45
N ILE A 17 -17.27 -10.64 -34.40
CA ILE A 17 -16.45 -9.66 -35.12
C ILE A 17 -16.10 -8.55 -34.12
N ILE A 18 -14.94 -8.69 -33.49
CA ILE A 18 -14.39 -7.59 -32.67
C ILE A 18 -13.83 -6.57 -33.64
N HIS A 19 -14.46 -5.39 -33.69
CA HIS A 19 -13.99 -4.26 -34.51
C HIS A 19 -12.53 -3.92 -34.13
N ASP A 20 -11.65 -3.76 -35.10
CA ASP A 20 -10.20 -3.52 -34.96
C ASP A 20 -9.86 -2.29 -34.07
N SER A 21 -10.77 -1.32 -34.01
CA SER A 21 -10.67 -0.17 -33.11
C SER A 21 -10.66 -0.55 -31.61
N SER A 22 -11.43 -1.59 -31.23
CA SER A 22 -11.49 -2.08 -29.84
C SER A 22 -10.20 -2.80 -29.43
N LEU A 23 -9.58 -3.53 -30.36
CA LEU A 23 -8.29 -4.19 -30.16
C LEU A 23 -7.14 -3.18 -30.07
N THR A 24 -7.21 -2.07 -30.81
CA THR A 24 -6.21 -0.98 -30.73
C THR A 24 -6.29 -0.24 -29.40
N VAL A 25 -7.49 0.02 -28.90
CA VAL A 25 -7.71 0.62 -27.57
C VAL A 25 -7.24 -0.33 -26.47
N LEU A 26 -7.60 -1.62 -26.50
CA LEU A 26 -7.10 -2.61 -25.55
C LEU A 26 -5.56 -2.75 -25.61
N LYS A 27 -4.96 -2.75 -26.79
CA LYS A 27 -3.49 -2.77 -26.95
C LYS A 27 -2.83 -1.51 -26.39
N SER A 28 -3.48 -0.34 -26.45
CA SER A 28 -2.98 0.89 -25.84
C SER A 28 -3.07 0.86 -24.31
N TYR A 29 -4.13 0.25 -23.74
CA TYR A 29 -4.25 0.02 -22.30
C TYR A 29 -3.24 -1.03 -21.80
N PHE A 30 -2.95 -2.08 -22.57
CA PHE A 30 -1.91 -3.07 -22.22
C PHE A 30 -0.47 -2.57 -22.43
N LYS A 31 -0.26 -1.43 -23.07
CA LYS A 31 1.03 -0.72 -23.10
C LYS A 31 1.25 0.18 -21.86
N MET A 32 0.58 -0.07 -20.77
CA MET A 32 1.04 0.42 -19.48
C MET A 32 2.40 -0.24 -19.22
N ASN A 33 3.47 0.52 -19.39
CA ASN A 33 4.78 0.13 -18.90
C ASN A 33 4.67 -0.03 -17.39
N LEU A 34 4.41 -1.26 -16.93
CA LEU A 34 4.53 -1.60 -15.51
C LEU A 34 6.00 -1.34 -15.12
N ARG A 35 6.24 -0.20 -14.51
CA ARG A 35 7.60 0.19 -14.10
C ARG A 35 8.09 -0.63 -12.93
N HIS A 36 7.17 -0.95 -12.01
CA HIS A 36 7.52 -1.61 -10.76
C HIS A 36 6.48 -2.63 -10.35
N ILE A 37 6.95 -3.77 -9.86
CA ILE A 37 6.15 -4.78 -9.18
C ILE A 37 6.63 -4.81 -7.72
N GLY A 38 5.71 -5.02 -6.79
CA GLY A 38 6.02 -5.04 -5.37
C GLY A 38 4.96 -5.75 -4.53
N TYR A 39 5.12 -5.65 -3.23
CA TYR A 39 4.24 -6.28 -2.25
C TYR A 39 4.08 -5.41 -0.99
N ALA A 40 3.23 -5.86 -0.05
CA ALA A 40 2.83 -5.05 1.09
C ALA A 40 3.35 -5.62 2.41
N CYS A 41 3.89 -4.76 3.26
CA CYS A 41 4.07 -4.86 4.71
C CYS A 41 4.93 -6.01 5.24
N ILE A 42 4.93 -7.19 4.64
CA ILE A 42 5.59 -8.39 5.16
C ILE A 42 6.42 -9.04 4.06
N ASN A 43 7.71 -9.24 4.30
CA ASN A 43 8.51 -10.10 3.47
C ASN A 43 8.46 -11.52 4.03
N THR A 44 7.64 -12.38 3.40
CA THR A 44 7.44 -13.76 3.86
C THR A 44 8.69 -14.63 3.67
N ARG A 45 9.58 -14.27 2.73
CA ARG A 45 10.84 -15.01 2.53
C ARG A 45 11.81 -14.78 3.68
N LEU A 46 11.88 -13.56 4.20
CA LEU A 46 12.71 -13.19 5.35
C LEU A 46 12.00 -13.46 6.69
N GLY A 47 10.67 -13.61 6.68
CA GLY A 47 9.88 -13.65 7.91
C GLY A 47 9.86 -12.31 8.67
N ILE A 48 10.05 -11.18 7.96
CA ILE A 48 10.22 -9.86 8.56
C ILE A 48 9.00 -8.96 8.22
N THR A 49 8.56 -8.18 9.19
CA THR A 49 7.48 -7.20 9.08
C THR A 49 7.88 -5.84 9.64
N THR A 50 7.31 -4.78 9.08
CA THR A 50 7.43 -3.39 9.56
C THR A 50 6.30 -2.99 10.52
N ASN A 51 5.46 -3.94 10.95
CA ASN A 51 4.24 -3.69 11.73
C ASN A 51 4.35 -4.20 13.19
N ARG A 52 5.53 -4.22 13.78
CA ARG A 52 5.63 -4.52 15.20
C ARG A 52 4.91 -3.46 16.01
N THR A 53 4.16 -3.90 17.03
CA THR A 53 3.43 -3.03 17.94
C THR A 53 3.38 -3.67 19.34
N PHE A 54 2.78 -2.96 20.29
CA PHE A 54 2.62 -3.41 21.66
C PHE A 54 1.23 -3.00 22.19
N ARG A 55 0.86 -3.46 23.39
CA ARG A 55 -0.43 -3.12 23.98
C ARG A 55 -0.47 -1.64 24.40
N LEU A 56 -1.56 -0.92 24.14
CA LEU A 56 -1.74 0.49 24.48
C LEU A 56 -1.46 0.82 25.96
N ALA A 57 -1.70 -0.13 26.87
CA ALA A 57 -1.37 0.03 28.30
C ALA A 57 0.13 0.27 28.57
N ARG A 58 1.01 -0.07 27.61
CA ARG A 58 2.46 0.13 27.69
C ARG A 58 2.92 1.38 26.91
N LEU A 59 1.99 2.25 26.50
CA LEU A 59 2.33 3.45 25.75
C LEU A 59 3.23 4.37 26.58
N SER A 60 4.46 4.47 26.14
CA SER A 60 5.49 5.39 26.65
C SER A 60 6.38 5.80 25.48
N GLU A 61 7.07 6.91 25.61
CA GLU A 61 8.02 7.39 24.61
C GLU A 61 9.07 6.33 24.27
N GLU A 62 9.68 5.72 25.28
CA GLU A 62 10.68 4.69 25.12
C GLU A 62 10.12 3.48 24.35
N ALA A 63 8.95 2.95 24.73
CA ALA A 63 8.34 1.79 24.05
C ALA A 63 8.00 2.10 22.60
N VAL A 64 7.55 3.33 22.31
CA VAL A 64 7.27 3.77 20.93
C VAL A 64 8.56 3.76 20.10
N PHE A 65 9.61 4.45 20.58
CA PHE A 65 10.82 4.60 19.78
C PHE A 65 11.62 3.31 19.65
N GLN A 66 11.73 2.49 20.68
CA GLN A 66 12.34 1.14 20.56
C GLN A 66 11.62 0.29 19.51
N THR A 67 10.28 0.35 19.48
CA THR A 67 9.51 -0.42 18.50
C THR A 67 9.62 0.18 17.10
N ALA A 68 9.58 1.50 16.97
CA ALA A 68 9.75 2.18 15.70
C ALA A 68 11.14 1.94 15.10
N GLU A 69 12.20 2.10 15.88
CA GLU A 69 13.58 1.81 15.46
C GLU A 69 13.73 0.36 14.97
N ALA A 70 13.13 -0.61 15.68
CA ALA A 70 13.11 -2.01 15.23
C ALA A 70 12.29 -2.21 13.94
N ASN A 71 11.23 -1.45 13.73
CA ASN A 71 10.46 -1.47 12.48
C ASN A 71 11.23 -0.83 11.32
N PHE A 72 11.94 0.27 11.55
CA PHE A 72 12.80 0.90 10.53
C PHE A 72 13.98 0.01 10.16
N ALA A 73 14.63 -0.63 11.13
CA ALA A 73 15.67 -1.63 10.85
C ALA A 73 15.15 -2.81 10.01
N ALA A 74 13.93 -3.26 10.30
CA ALA A 74 13.25 -4.28 9.50
C ALA A 74 12.92 -3.77 8.10
N LEU A 75 12.47 -2.51 7.94
CA LEU A 75 12.24 -1.90 6.65
C LEU A 75 13.51 -1.87 5.81
N LYS A 76 14.63 -1.43 6.39
CA LYS A 76 15.94 -1.43 5.73
C LYS A 76 16.30 -2.82 5.19
N GLN A 77 16.24 -3.86 6.00
CA GLN A 77 16.52 -5.24 5.58
C GLN A 77 15.59 -5.72 4.45
N ILE A 78 14.32 -5.36 4.51
CA ILE A 78 13.35 -5.70 3.45
C ILE A 78 13.73 -4.98 2.14
N LEU A 79 14.10 -3.71 2.20
CA LEU A 79 14.48 -2.94 1.02
C LEU A 79 15.81 -3.41 0.42
N GLU A 80 16.80 -3.78 1.23
CA GLU A 80 18.05 -4.41 0.80
C GLU A 80 17.77 -5.69 0.01
N TRP A 81 16.95 -6.58 0.58
CA TRP A 81 16.53 -7.80 -0.10
C TRP A 81 15.76 -7.52 -1.39
N ASN A 82 14.88 -6.52 -1.39
CA ASN A 82 14.12 -6.11 -2.57
C ASN A 82 15.05 -5.63 -3.69
N ILE A 83 16.07 -4.83 -3.36
CA ILE A 83 17.08 -4.35 -4.30
C ILE A 83 17.79 -5.52 -4.96
N GLU A 84 18.27 -6.48 -4.18
CA GLU A 84 18.96 -7.68 -4.66
C GLU A 84 18.09 -8.55 -5.57
N ASN A 85 16.77 -8.58 -5.32
CA ASN A 85 15.80 -9.38 -6.07
C ASN A 85 15.06 -8.61 -7.16
N GLY A 86 15.46 -7.37 -7.47
CA GLY A 86 14.87 -6.57 -8.56
C GLY A 86 13.46 -6.06 -8.28
N ILE A 87 13.01 -6.08 -7.02
CA ILE A 87 11.70 -5.55 -6.60
C ILE A 87 11.85 -4.08 -6.28
N ARG A 88 11.07 -3.22 -6.95
CA ARG A 88 11.23 -1.76 -6.84
C ARG A 88 10.05 -1.05 -6.17
N LEU A 89 8.98 -1.76 -5.80
CA LEU A 89 7.83 -1.20 -5.11
C LEU A 89 7.60 -1.94 -3.80
N PHE A 90 7.45 -1.18 -2.70
CA PHE A 90 7.09 -1.75 -1.40
C PHE A 90 6.06 -0.89 -0.69
N ARG A 91 5.06 -1.53 -0.07
CA ARG A 91 4.12 -0.85 0.81
C ARG A 91 4.60 -0.95 2.25
N VAL A 92 4.95 0.19 2.83
CA VAL A 92 5.33 0.30 4.25
C VAL A 92 4.09 0.06 5.12
N GLY A 93 4.29 -0.62 6.23
CA GLY A 93 3.20 -0.89 7.17
C GLY A 93 2.70 0.37 7.89
N SER A 94 1.39 0.49 8.05
CA SER A 94 0.75 1.63 8.72
C SER A 94 1.10 1.75 10.21
N SER A 95 1.65 0.72 10.83
CA SER A 95 2.08 0.72 12.25
C SER A 95 3.59 0.83 12.41
N ILE A 96 4.33 1.33 11.39
CA ILE A 96 5.79 1.47 11.47
C ILE A 96 6.21 2.35 12.66
N ILE A 97 5.43 3.39 12.97
CA ILE A 97 5.50 4.14 14.23
C ILE A 97 4.24 3.80 15.03
N PRO A 98 4.33 2.98 16.08
CA PRO A 98 3.16 2.57 16.84
C PRO A 98 2.45 3.76 17.49
N TYR A 99 1.12 3.79 17.37
CA TYR A 99 0.25 4.80 17.99
C TYR A 99 0.50 6.25 17.55
N ALA A 100 1.15 6.52 16.43
CA ALA A 100 1.50 7.88 16.00
C ALA A 100 0.30 8.82 15.82
N SER A 101 -0.90 8.30 15.54
CA SER A 101 -2.16 9.07 15.47
C SER A 101 -2.94 9.13 16.78
N HIS A 102 -2.51 8.38 17.80
CA HIS A 102 -3.25 8.29 19.07
C HIS A 102 -3.20 9.63 19.83
N GLU A 103 -4.31 10.05 20.41
CA GLU A 103 -4.44 11.34 21.12
C GLU A 103 -3.41 11.55 22.28
N ARG A 104 -2.96 10.44 22.89
CA ARG A 104 -1.92 10.44 23.91
C ARG A 104 -0.51 10.47 23.36
N PHE A 105 -0.34 10.47 22.02
CA PHE A 105 0.95 10.50 21.37
C PHE A 105 1.41 11.95 21.17
N ALA A 106 2.27 12.42 22.06
CA ALA A 106 2.80 13.78 22.03
C ALA A 106 4.34 13.79 21.83
N TYR A 107 4.85 12.84 21.01
CA TYR A 107 6.29 12.66 20.84
C TYR A 107 6.78 13.25 19.51
N ASP A 108 7.95 13.88 19.54
CA ASP A 108 8.61 14.41 18.33
C ASP A 108 9.32 13.29 17.55
N TRP A 109 8.52 12.48 16.87
CA TRP A 109 9.06 11.39 16.05
C TRP A 109 9.92 11.86 14.87
N PRO A 110 9.67 13.01 14.20
CA PRO A 110 10.51 13.45 13.08
C PRO A 110 11.96 13.68 13.49
N SER A 111 12.16 14.34 14.61
CA SER A 111 13.52 14.57 15.13
C SER A 111 14.16 13.29 15.67
N ARG A 112 13.39 12.47 16.38
CA ARG A 112 13.88 11.26 17.02
C ARG A 112 14.25 10.14 16.03
N LEU A 113 13.53 10.07 14.89
CA LEU A 113 13.73 9.08 13.83
C LEU A 113 14.42 9.68 12.59
N ALA A 114 15.03 10.84 12.70
CA ALA A 114 15.65 11.54 11.56
C ALA A 114 16.71 10.69 10.85
N GLU A 115 17.55 9.98 11.62
CA GLU A 115 18.61 9.13 11.06
C GLU A 115 18.06 7.94 10.28
N PRO A 116 17.21 7.05 10.85
CA PRO A 116 16.65 5.93 10.09
C PRO A 116 15.78 6.39 8.91
N ILE A 117 15.08 7.52 9.00
CA ILE A 117 14.33 8.11 7.88
C ILE A 117 15.28 8.51 6.75
N ALA A 118 16.39 9.19 7.07
CA ALA A 118 17.39 9.61 6.10
C ALA A 118 18.04 8.41 5.39
N GLU A 119 18.39 7.36 6.13
CA GLU A 119 18.93 6.12 5.55
C GLU A 119 17.97 5.50 4.52
N ILE A 120 16.68 5.36 4.88
CA ILE A 120 15.68 4.80 3.96
C ILE A 120 15.49 5.70 2.74
N ARG A 121 15.41 7.02 2.92
CA ARG A 121 15.31 8.00 1.82
C ARG A 121 16.47 7.87 0.84
N ASP A 122 17.68 7.74 1.34
CA ASP A 122 18.89 7.59 0.51
C ASP A 122 18.85 6.27 -0.27
N MET A 123 18.42 5.17 0.35
CA MET A 123 18.21 3.90 -0.35
C MET A 123 17.16 4.03 -1.47
N VAL A 124 16.01 4.64 -1.16
CA VAL A 124 14.92 4.89 -2.12
C VAL A 124 15.45 5.65 -3.33
N ARG A 125 16.13 6.77 -3.11
CA ARG A 125 16.70 7.63 -4.15
C ARG A 125 17.77 6.89 -4.97
N THR A 126 18.71 6.24 -4.31
CA THR A 126 19.88 5.61 -4.95
C THR A 126 19.48 4.43 -5.82
N HIS A 127 18.50 3.65 -5.40
CA HIS A 127 18.10 2.42 -6.09
C HIS A 127 16.80 2.54 -6.89
N GLY A 128 16.20 3.72 -6.99
CA GLY A 128 14.95 3.95 -7.72
C GLY A 128 13.80 3.11 -7.16
N LEU A 129 13.72 3.01 -5.84
CA LEU A 129 12.60 2.35 -5.18
C LEU A 129 11.40 3.30 -5.15
N ARG A 130 10.21 2.74 -5.07
CA ARG A 130 8.98 3.46 -4.83
C ARG A 130 8.29 2.91 -3.59
N LEU A 131 7.94 3.81 -2.69
CA LEU A 131 7.25 3.45 -1.47
C LEU A 131 5.78 3.88 -1.51
N SER A 132 4.94 3.13 -0.82
CA SER A 132 3.55 3.50 -0.58
C SER A 132 3.16 3.21 0.87
N MET A 133 2.13 3.90 1.34
CA MET A 133 1.47 3.60 2.61
C MET A 133 -0.03 3.39 2.40
N HIS A 134 -0.65 2.68 3.30
CA HIS A 134 -2.09 2.43 3.27
C HIS A 134 -2.62 2.52 4.69
N PRO A 135 -3.26 3.63 5.06
CA PRO A 135 -3.93 3.78 6.35
C PRO A 135 -4.92 2.65 6.60
N GLY A 136 -5.14 2.32 7.86
CA GLY A 136 -6.06 1.26 8.23
C GLY A 136 -7.49 1.52 7.75
N GLN A 137 -8.28 0.47 7.61
CA GLN A 137 -9.67 0.53 7.13
C GLN A 137 -10.61 1.40 7.99
N TYR A 138 -10.18 1.79 9.17
CA TYR A 138 -10.92 2.67 10.08
C TYR A 138 -10.62 4.16 9.83
N THR A 139 -9.76 4.48 8.88
CA THR A 139 -9.49 5.85 8.44
C THR A 139 -10.57 6.25 7.43
N VAL A 140 -11.61 6.92 7.93
CA VAL A 140 -12.85 7.19 7.19
C VAL A 140 -13.17 8.69 7.28
N LEU A 141 -12.89 9.43 6.19
CA LEU A 141 -13.09 10.88 6.14
C LEU A 141 -14.55 11.30 6.01
N ASN A 142 -15.41 10.45 5.43
CA ASN A 142 -16.83 10.71 5.28
C ASN A 142 -17.68 10.14 6.43
N SER A 143 -17.07 9.88 7.60
CA SER A 143 -17.83 9.42 8.77
C SER A 143 -18.81 10.50 9.25
N PRO A 144 -20.04 10.13 9.61
CA PRO A 144 -20.98 11.06 10.27
C PRO A 144 -20.56 11.42 11.70
N ASP A 145 -19.61 10.70 12.29
CA ASP A 145 -19.06 11.00 13.62
C ASP A 145 -17.83 11.90 13.50
N PRO A 146 -17.87 13.14 14.00
CA PRO A 146 -16.74 14.08 13.95
C PRO A 146 -15.48 13.56 14.64
N LYS A 147 -15.60 12.71 15.66
CA LYS A 147 -14.45 12.14 16.37
C LYS A 147 -13.70 11.15 15.46
N THR A 148 -14.44 10.36 14.70
CA THR A 148 -13.88 9.43 13.70
C THR A 148 -13.16 10.21 12.59
N VAL A 149 -13.74 11.30 12.11
CA VAL A 149 -13.10 12.18 11.11
C VAL A 149 -11.81 12.76 11.67
N ALA A 150 -11.84 13.33 12.87
CA ALA A 150 -10.65 13.92 13.50
C ALA A 150 -9.54 12.88 13.72
N ALA A 151 -9.88 11.65 14.12
CA ALA A 151 -8.91 10.56 14.25
C ALA A 151 -8.34 10.16 12.88
N SER A 152 -9.17 10.13 11.84
CA SER A 152 -8.75 9.85 10.47
C SER A 152 -7.79 10.92 9.93
N VAL A 153 -8.08 12.19 10.19
CA VAL A 153 -7.18 13.29 9.79
C VAL A 153 -5.81 13.13 10.45
N ARG A 154 -5.75 12.88 11.75
CA ARG A 154 -4.46 12.66 12.45
C ARG A 154 -3.69 11.47 11.87
N GLU A 155 -4.41 10.39 11.52
CA GLU A 155 -3.77 9.22 10.88
C GLU A 155 -3.16 9.58 9.52
N LEU A 156 -3.87 10.35 8.72
CA LEU A 156 -3.40 10.78 7.39
C LEU A 156 -2.26 11.79 7.47
N GLU A 157 -2.29 12.71 8.43
CA GLU A 157 -1.27 13.74 8.62
C GLU A 157 0.10 13.12 8.91
N TRP A 158 0.18 12.19 9.90
CA TRP A 158 1.47 11.61 10.23
C TRP A 158 1.98 10.65 9.14
N GLN A 159 1.09 9.85 8.53
CA GLN A 159 1.50 8.96 7.43
C GLN A 159 1.90 9.76 6.18
N GLY A 160 1.15 10.82 5.85
CA GLY A 160 1.50 11.72 4.75
C GLY A 160 2.86 12.38 4.95
N LYS A 161 3.13 12.87 6.17
CA LYS A 161 4.43 13.42 6.52
C LYS A 161 5.53 12.37 6.38
N LEU A 162 5.34 11.19 6.94
CA LEU A 162 6.35 10.13 6.88
C LEU A 162 6.64 9.68 5.43
N ILE A 163 5.60 9.41 4.63
CA ILE A 163 5.84 8.96 3.25
C ILE A 163 6.52 10.02 2.40
N SER A 164 6.23 11.30 2.62
CA SER A 164 6.92 12.42 1.97
C SER A 164 8.38 12.55 2.39
N GLU A 165 8.73 12.13 3.60
CA GLU A 165 10.12 12.09 4.08
C GLU A 165 10.89 10.88 3.52
N LEU A 166 10.23 9.72 3.40
CA LEU A 166 10.87 8.49 2.93
C LEU A 166 11.04 8.45 1.41
N ASP A 167 10.04 8.92 0.67
CA ASP A 167 10.01 8.93 -0.80
C ASP A 167 9.40 10.25 -1.30
N PRO A 168 10.19 11.34 -1.30
CA PRO A 168 9.69 12.66 -1.68
C PRO A 168 9.33 12.80 -3.16
N ALA A 169 9.79 11.90 -4.02
CA ALA A 169 9.57 11.97 -5.46
C ALA A 169 8.32 11.24 -5.91
N GLU A 170 8.08 10.04 -5.41
CA GLU A 170 7.03 9.13 -5.91
C GLU A 170 6.20 8.48 -4.78
N GLY A 171 6.40 8.89 -3.54
CA GLY A 171 5.67 8.37 -2.38
C GLY A 171 4.16 8.54 -2.51
N VAL A 172 3.39 7.47 -2.30
CA VAL A 172 1.93 7.50 -2.43
C VAL A 172 1.24 6.97 -1.20
N MET A 173 0.11 7.56 -0.86
CA MET A 173 -0.81 7.05 0.13
C MET A 173 -2.10 6.58 -0.55
N VAL A 174 -2.51 5.33 -0.28
CA VAL A 174 -3.72 4.72 -0.83
C VAL A 174 -4.80 4.75 0.24
N LEU A 175 -5.95 5.35 -0.07
CA LEU A 175 -7.04 5.54 0.88
C LEU A 175 -8.26 4.70 0.49
N HIS A 176 -9.04 4.28 1.49
CA HIS A 176 -10.42 3.85 1.28
C HIS A 176 -11.31 5.08 1.10
N ILE A 177 -12.27 5.02 0.17
CA ILE A 177 -13.20 6.12 -0.09
C ILE A 177 -14.09 6.39 1.15
N GLY A 178 -14.43 5.35 1.92
CA GLY A 178 -15.23 5.46 3.13
C GLY A 178 -16.47 4.57 3.12
N GLY A 179 -17.37 4.80 4.08
CA GLY A 179 -18.60 4.05 4.25
C GLY A 179 -19.80 4.71 3.56
N ALA A 180 -20.80 3.89 3.20
CA ALA A 180 -22.05 4.37 2.61
C ALA A 180 -23.12 4.77 3.65
N TYR A 181 -22.95 4.36 4.91
CA TYR A 181 -23.80 4.69 6.07
C TYR A 181 -25.33 4.56 5.82
N GLY A 182 -25.72 3.63 4.94
CA GLY A 182 -27.12 3.39 4.56
C GLY A 182 -27.64 4.22 3.41
N ASP A 183 -26.91 5.24 2.95
CA ASP A 183 -27.27 6.09 1.82
C ASP A 183 -26.09 6.23 0.84
N LYS A 184 -26.05 5.34 -0.15
CA LYS A 184 -25.00 5.36 -1.18
C LYS A 184 -24.94 6.63 -2.05
N PRO A 185 -26.08 7.27 -2.42
CA PRO A 185 -26.07 8.52 -3.16
C PRO A 185 -25.50 9.70 -2.38
N ALA A 186 -25.59 9.69 -1.05
CA ALA A 186 -25.10 10.77 -0.18
C ALA A 186 -23.65 10.55 0.31
N ALA A 187 -23.11 9.34 0.16
CA ALA A 187 -21.75 8.99 0.58
C ALA A 187 -20.71 9.29 -0.51
#